data_d91681a2ffa1d10c1cb3e62813f1690e
#
_entry.id   d91681a2ffa1d10c1cb3e62813f1690e
#
_cell.length_a   1.000
_cell.length_b   1.000
_cell.length_c   1.000
_cell.angle_alpha   90.00
_cell.angle_beta   90.00
_cell.angle_gamma   90.00
#
_symmetry.space_group_name_H-M   'P 1'
#
loop_
_entity.id
_entity.type
_entity.pdbx_description
1 polymer ?
#
loop_
_entity_poly.entity_id
_entity_poly.type
_entity_poly.pdbx_seq_one_letter_code
_entity_poly.pdbx_strand_id
1 'polypeptide(L)'
;YPLGMESAAQIYAKHIRAMLRGGPAKAVTLAEGLRVSQPTISRTIKALGDEVISVGAARAVFYVLRDDARAHVPLFKVNEHGYLIPKAMFVPVCRDGFVLLNDAVLADHIDGFPWWLSDVLPQGYMGRALAKRYGQTLGFSERLSDWSDEQRLRAVTLYGIDLPGNLMIGHAPAEDFINSPAPQPLPQESCAQHYVQMAASAERGDVSALLGGEVPKFTACVQPEVGTPRHVIVKFTIPEDSPASKRWRDLLAAEHLALQVLADGGVDAATSRILDSGAQRFLEVERFDRTGELGRRAVHSFAALDHEYVGSGGSWPVIAKALVRAGLIS
;
A
#
# COMPACT_ATOMS: atom_id res chain seq x y z
N TYR A 1 -30.26 4.29 -46.61
CA TYR A 1 -29.14 3.51 -46.07
C TYR A 1 -29.74 2.41 -45.20
N PRO A 2 -29.46 1.11 -45.44
CA PRO A 2 -29.93 0.05 -44.56
C PRO A 2 -29.21 0.16 -43.23
N LEU A 3 -29.95 0.30 -42.15
CA LEU A 3 -29.49 0.10 -40.80
C LEU A 3 -28.91 -1.32 -40.73
N GLY A 4 -27.59 -1.47 -40.63
CA GLY A 4 -26.90 -2.74 -40.61
C GLY A 4 -27.43 -3.58 -39.44
N MET A 5 -28.03 -4.74 -39.75
CA MET A 5 -28.44 -5.73 -38.77
C MET A 5 -27.21 -6.20 -38.00
N GLU A 6 -27.21 -5.98 -36.67
CA GLU A 6 -26.16 -6.52 -35.83
C GLU A 6 -26.05 -8.04 -36.02
N SER A 7 -24.85 -8.54 -36.19
CA SER A 7 -24.61 -9.98 -36.29
C SER A 7 -24.97 -10.68 -34.97
N ALA A 8 -25.37 -11.96 -35.03
CA ALA A 8 -25.63 -12.73 -33.82
C ALA A 8 -24.44 -12.69 -32.81
N ALA A 9 -23.20 -12.68 -33.33
CA ALA A 9 -21.98 -12.58 -32.55
C ALA A 9 -21.90 -11.23 -31.79
N GLN A 10 -22.28 -10.12 -32.42
CA GLN A 10 -22.30 -8.79 -31.83
C GLN A 10 -23.39 -8.70 -30.73
N ILE A 11 -24.54 -9.30 -30.96
CA ILE A 11 -25.63 -9.37 -29.99
C ILE A 11 -25.17 -10.17 -28.76
N TYR A 12 -24.55 -11.33 -28.92
CA TYR A 12 -24.03 -12.14 -27.83
C TYR A 12 -22.93 -11.41 -27.06
N ALA A 13 -21.99 -10.75 -27.74
CA ALA A 13 -20.94 -9.93 -27.11
C ALA A 13 -21.51 -8.82 -26.24
N LYS A 14 -22.53 -8.10 -26.71
CA LYS A 14 -23.23 -7.04 -25.96
C LYS A 14 -23.90 -7.59 -24.70
N HIS A 15 -24.57 -8.74 -24.79
CA HIS A 15 -25.22 -9.34 -23.63
C HIS A 15 -24.20 -9.90 -22.62
N ILE A 16 -23.12 -10.53 -23.07
CA ILE A 16 -22.04 -11.01 -22.18
C ILE A 16 -21.45 -9.83 -21.40
N ARG A 17 -21.13 -8.70 -22.08
CA ARG A 17 -20.67 -7.48 -21.38
C ARG A 17 -21.69 -7.01 -20.34
N ALA A 18 -22.97 -7.00 -20.68
CA ALA A 18 -24.03 -6.58 -19.74
C ALA A 18 -24.10 -7.51 -18.50
N MET A 19 -24.02 -8.82 -18.69
CA MET A 19 -24.01 -9.78 -17.58
C MET A 19 -22.75 -9.62 -16.72
N LEU A 20 -21.57 -9.50 -17.33
CA LEU A 20 -20.29 -9.36 -16.61
C LEU A 20 -20.12 -8.00 -15.93
N ARG A 21 -20.84 -6.95 -16.36
CA ARG A 21 -20.95 -5.72 -15.58
C ARG A 21 -21.66 -5.92 -14.23
N GLY A 22 -22.53 -6.93 -14.14
CA GLY A 22 -23.18 -7.35 -12.89
C GLY A 22 -22.28 -8.15 -11.96
N GLY A 23 -21.09 -8.57 -12.39
CA GLY A 23 -20.10 -9.31 -11.61
C GLY A 23 -19.54 -10.54 -12.35
N PRO A 24 -18.65 -11.28 -11.69
CA PRO A 24 -18.04 -12.50 -12.23
C PRO A 24 -19.08 -13.55 -12.62
N ALA A 25 -18.88 -14.24 -13.72
CA ALA A 25 -19.79 -15.30 -14.17
C ALA A 25 -19.06 -16.49 -14.79
N LYS A 26 -19.59 -17.70 -14.57
CA LYS A 26 -19.11 -18.93 -15.23
C LYS A 26 -19.71 -19.07 -16.64
N ALA A 27 -19.02 -19.83 -17.52
CA ALA A 27 -19.53 -20.11 -18.86
C ALA A 27 -20.94 -20.70 -18.87
N VAL A 28 -21.27 -21.55 -17.90
CA VAL A 28 -22.61 -22.16 -17.78
C VAL A 28 -23.67 -21.08 -17.50
N THR A 29 -23.42 -20.17 -16.57
CA THR A 29 -24.34 -19.08 -16.25
C THR A 29 -24.58 -18.15 -17.42
N LEU A 30 -23.51 -17.82 -18.17
CA LEU A 30 -23.63 -17.03 -19.40
C LEU A 30 -24.42 -17.75 -20.50
N ALA A 31 -24.22 -19.08 -20.66
CA ALA A 31 -24.90 -19.90 -21.63
C ALA A 31 -26.42 -20.02 -21.34
N GLU A 32 -26.78 -20.23 -20.08
CA GLU A 32 -28.16 -20.27 -19.61
C GLU A 32 -28.85 -18.91 -19.81
N GLY A 33 -28.22 -17.83 -19.39
CA GLY A 33 -28.77 -16.47 -19.51
C GLY A 33 -29.04 -16.06 -20.96
N LEU A 34 -28.19 -16.50 -21.90
CA LEU A 34 -28.32 -16.22 -23.34
C LEU A 34 -29.06 -17.30 -24.12
N ARG A 35 -29.39 -18.43 -23.49
CA ARG A 35 -30.00 -19.62 -24.14
C ARG A 35 -29.20 -20.12 -25.33
N VAL A 36 -27.88 -20.20 -25.19
CA VAL A 36 -26.94 -20.69 -26.21
C VAL A 36 -26.03 -21.78 -25.64
N SER A 37 -25.28 -22.45 -26.48
CA SER A 37 -24.32 -23.48 -26.05
C SER A 37 -23.06 -22.87 -25.44
N GLN A 38 -22.42 -23.57 -24.48
CA GLN A 38 -21.11 -23.15 -23.92
C GLN A 38 -20.02 -22.93 -25.00
N PRO A 39 -19.91 -23.75 -26.07
CA PRO A 39 -19.00 -23.44 -27.17
C PRO A 39 -19.26 -22.09 -27.86
N THR A 40 -20.53 -21.64 -27.91
CA THR A 40 -20.87 -20.30 -28.42
C THR A 40 -20.34 -19.20 -27.47
N ILE A 41 -20.51 -19.36 -26.15
CA ILE A 41 -19.95 -18.46 -25.14
C ILE A 41 -18.43 -18.40 -25.29
N SER A 42 -17.73 -19.53 -25.31
CA SER A 42 -16.27 -19.57 -25.41
C SER A 42 -15.76 -18.87 -26.68
N ARG A 43 -16.42 -19.04 -27.84
CA ARG A 43 -16.08 -18.32 -29.07
C ARG A 43 -16.32 -16.82 -28.96
N THR A 44 -17.42 -16.41 -28.34
CA THR A 44 -17.73 -14.98 -28.15
C THR A 44 -16.75 -14.34 -27.19
N ILE A 45 -16.41 -14.98 -26.05
CA ILE A 45 -15.39 -14.49 -25.11
C ILE A 45 -14.03 -14.36 -25.80
N LYS A 46 -13.63 -15.36 -26.59
CA LYS A 46 -12.39 -15.26 -27.37
C LYS A 46 -12.40 -14.08 -28.35
N ALA A 47 -13.55 -13.77 -28.94
CA ALA A 47 -13.70 -12.62 -29.85
C ALA A 47 -13.72 -11.27 -29.09
N LEU A 48 -14.08 -11.24 -27.81
CA LEU A 48 -13.97 -10.06 -26.91
C LEU A 48 -12.52 -9.77 -26.51
N GLY A 49 -11.61 -10.74 -26.67
CA GLY A 49 -10.18 -10.53 -26.39
C GLY A 49 -9.93 -10.08 -24.96
N ASP A 50 -9.09 -9.06 -24.83
CA ASP A 50 -8.62 -8.55 -23.52
C ASP A 50 -9.68 -7.81 -22.69
N GLU A 51 -10.87 -7.56 -23.25
CA GLU A 51 -11.97 -6.99 -22.50
C GLU A 51 -12.48 -7.94 -21.40
N VAL A 52 -12.34 -9.26 -21.61
CA VAL A 52 -12.81 -10.30 -20.68
C VAL A 52 -11.64 -11.13 -20.20
N ILE A 53 -11.42 -11.08 -18.89
CA ILE A 53 -10.33 -11.83 -18.26
C ILE A 53 -10.89 -13.15 -17.74
N SER A 54 -10.18 -14.25 -18.05
CA SER A 54 -10.46 -15.58 -17.49
C SER A 54 -9.69 -15.73 -16.18
N VAL A 55 -10.39 -16.09 -15.12
CA VAL A 55 -9.81 -16.28 -13.77
C VAL A 55 -10.01 -17.73 -13.33
N GLY A 56 -8.99 -18.29 -12.70
CA GLY A 56 -9.02 -19.68 -12.21
C GLY A 56 -8.59 -20.70 -13.26
N ALA A 57 -8.70 -21.99 -12.92
CA ALA A 57 -8.26 -23.10 -13.77
C ALA A 57 -9.33 -24.19 -13.88
N ALA A 58 -9.31 -24.93 -14.99
CA ALA A 58 -10.15 -26.08 -15.25
C ALA A 58 -11.66 -25.80 -15.01
N ARG A 59 -12.33 -26.54 -14.12
CA ARG A 59 -13.77 -26.38 -13.82
C ARG A 59 -14.08 -25.15 -12.98
N ALA A 60 -13.07 -24.53 -12.37
CA ALA A 60 -13.23 -23.33 -11.53
C ALA A 60 -13.13 -22.03 -12.35
N VAL A 61 -12.95 -22.09 -13.67
CA VAL A 61 -12.85 -20.90 -14.52
C VAL A 61 -14.14 -20.10 -14.50
N PHE A 62 -13.99 -18.81 -14.24
CA PHE A 62 -15.01 -17.79 -14.43
C PHE A 62 -14.45 -16.59 -15.18
N TYR A 63 -15.32 -15.70 -15.61
CA TYR A 63 -14.98 -14.55 -16.42
C TYR A 63 -15.35 -13.27 -15.72
N VAL A 64 -14.51 -12.26 -15.88
CA VAL A 64 -14.75 -10.89 -15.40
C VAL A 64 -14.56 -9.90 -16.54
N LEU A 65 -15.30 -8.80 -16.50
CA LEU A 65 -15.17 -7.74 -17.48
C LEU A 65 -14.20 -6.68 -16.96
N ARG A 66 -13.20 -6.33 -17.74
CA ARG A 66 -12.27 -5.26 -17.45
C ARG A 66 -13.02 -3.92 -17.35
N ASP A 67 -12.65 -3.09 -16.40
CA ASP A 67 -13.17 -1.73 -16.23
C ASP A 67 -12.14 -0.72 -16.73
N ASP A 68 -12.23 -0.40 -18.03
CA ASP A 68 -11.29 0.52 -18.69
C ASP A 68 -11.50 2.00 -18.27
N ALA A 69 -12.53 2.31 -17.49
CA ALA A 69 -12.69 3.63 -16.89
C ALA A 69 -11.71 3.89 -15.73
N ARG A 70 -11.20 2.83 -15.12
CA ARG A 70 -10.20 2.87 -14.06
C ARG A 70 -8.82 2.52 -14.59
N ALA A 71 -7.76 3.14 -14.04
CA ALA A 71 -6.40 2.93 -14.51
C ALA A 71 -5.85 1.56 -14.07
N HIS A 72 -5.13 0.89 -14.96
CA HIS A 72 -4.31 -0.27 -14.62
C HIS A 72 -3.06 0.19 -13.87
N VAL A 73 -2.70 -0.52 -12.82
CA VAL A 73 -1.62 -0.13 -11.93
C VAL A 73 -0.55 -1.22 -11.87
N PRO A 74 0.68 -0.96 -12.35
CA PRO A 74 1.77 -1.90 -12.22
C PRO A 74 2.21 -1.99 -10.76
N LEU A 75 2.47 -3.22 -10.33
CA LEU A 75 3.01 -3.55 -9.02
C LEU A 75 4.43 -4.05 -9.17
N PHE A 76 5.32 -3.51 -8.36
CA PHE A 76 6.70 -3.93 -8.25
C PHE A 76 7.01 -4.32 -6.81
N LYS A 77 8.11 -5.00 -6.64
CA LYS A 77 8.70 -5.36 -5.35
C LYS A 77 10.15 -4.93 -5.34
N VAL A 78 10.57 -4.23 -4.30
CA VAL A 78 11.99 -4.00 -4.04
C VAL A 78 12.51 -5.14 -3.17
N ASN A 79 13.56 -5.84 -3.58
CA ASN A 79 14.15 -6.91 -2.79
C ASN A 79 15.12 -6.37 -1.71
N GLU A 80 15.69 -7.28 -0.90
CA GLU A 80 16.63 -6.91 0.17
C GLU A 80 17.95 -6.31 -0.33
N HIS A 81 18.25 -6.46 -1.63
CA HIS A 81 19.42 -5.88 -2.27
C HIS A 81 19.15 -4.55 -3.01
N GLY A 82 17.91 -4.03 -2.92
CA GLY A 82 17.53 -2.78 -3.57
C GLY A 82 17.15 -2.91 -5.06
N TYR A 83 16.99 -4.11 -5.60
CA TYR A 83 16.54 -4.28 -6.97
C TYR A 83 15.02 -4.22 -7.08
N LEU A 84 14.55 -3.42 -8.03
CA LEU A 84 13.14 -3.34 -8.40
C LEU A 84 12.75 -4.50 -9.31
N ILE A 85 11.76 -5.29 -8.90
CA ILE A 85 11.32 -6.49 -9.59
C ILE A 85 9.84 -6.32 -9.95
N PRO A 86 9.44 -6.45 -11.24
CA PRO A 86 8.04 -6.50 -11.63
C PRO A 86 7.32 -7.65 -10.92
N LYS A 87 6.10 -7.41 -10.43
CA LYS A 87 5.33 -8.42 -9.69
C LYS A 87 4.04 -8.80 -10.40
N ALA A 88 3.23 -7.82 -10.76
CA ALA A 88 1.93 -8.02 -11.39
C ALA A 88 1.41 -6.70 -11.98
N MET A 89 0.38 -6.82 -12.82
CA MET A 89 -0.49 -5.71 -13.18
C MET A 89 -1.78 -5.82 -12.37
N PHE A 90 -2.16 -4.77 -11.68
CA PHE A 90 -3.38 -4.65 -10.92
C PHE A 90 -4.44 -4.02 -11.82
N VAL A 91 -5.37 -4.85 -12.29
CA VAL A 91 -6.35 -4.51 -13.31
C VAL A 91 -7.74 -4.39 -12.69
N PRO A 92 -8.37 -3.20 -12.72
CA PRO A 92 -9.74 -3.04 -12.28
C PRO A 92 -10.71 -3.85 -13.15
N VAL A 93 -11.71 -4.46 -12.51
CA VAL A 93 -12.80 -5.17 -13.17
C VAL A 93 -14.15 -4.66 -12.69
N CYS A 94 -15.18 -4.85 -13.50
CA CYS A 94 -16.52 -4.39 -13.18
C CYS A 94 -17.01 -4.93 -11.85
N ARG A 95 -17.85 -4.12 -11.17
CA ARG A 95 -18.38 -4.32 -9.83
C ARG A 95 -17.29 -4.22 -8.74
N ASP A 96 -16.45 -3.19 -8.87
CA ASP A 96 -15.47 -2.76 -7.84
C ASP A 96 -14.41 -3.79 -7.43
N GLY A 97 -14.22 -4.82 -8.27
CA GLY A 97 -13.17 -5.82 -8.07
C GLY A 97 -11.88 -5.48 -8.81
N PHE A 98 -10.89 -6.34 -8.60
CA PHE A 98 -9.59 -6.27 -9.27
C PHE A 98 -9.11 -7.66 -9.66
N VAL A 99 -8.24 -7.71 -10.66
CA VAL A 99 -7.49 -8.90 -11.03
C VAL A 99 -6.01 -8.60 -10.97
N LEU A 100 -5.24 -9.50 -10.36
CA LEU A 100 -3.78 -9.50 -10.43
C LEU A 100 -3.35 -10.34 -11.63
N LEU A 101 -2.82 -9.69 -12.65
CA LEU A 101 -2.20 -10.35 -13.79
C LEU A 101 -0.70 -10.43 -13.56
N ASN A 102 -0.15 -11.63 -13.59
CA ASN A 102 1.28 -11.89 -13.58
C ASN A 102 1.67 -12.77 -14.77
N ASP A 103 2.97 -12.87 -15.06
CA ASP A 103 3.48 -13.66 -16.19
C ASP A 103 3.23 -15.18 -16.06
N ALA A 104 2.80 -15.66 -14.90
CA ALA A 104 2.60 -17.07 -14.59
C ALA A 104 1.19 -17.60 -14.91
N VAL A 105 0.39 -16.87 -15.72
CA VAL A 105 -0.90 -17.34 -16.30
C VAL A 105 -2.08 -17.46 -15.34
N LEU A 106 -1.93 -17.30 -14.04
CA LEU A 106 -3.05 -17.36 -13.10
C LEU A 106 -3.46 -15.93 -12.71
N ALA A 107 -4.63 -15.53 -13.20
CA ALA A 107 -5.27 -14.31 -12.74
C ALA A 107 -5.96 -14.59 -11.38
N ASP A 108 -5.59 -13.86 -10.35
CA ASP A 108 -6.28 -13.89 -9.06
C ASP A 108 -7.31 -12.76 -9.03
N HIS A 109 -8.57 -13.10 -8.81
CA HIS A 109 -9.65 -12.11 -8.64
C HIS A 109 -9.81 -11.74 -7.17
N ILE A 110 -9.92 -10.45 -6.92
CA ILE A 110 -10.13 -9.87 -5.61
C ILE A 110 -11.44 -9.10 -5.66
N ASP A 111 -12.40 -9.50 -4.83
CA ASP A 111 -13.66 -8.79 -4.67
C ASP A 111 -13.43 -7.58 -3.74
N GLY A 112 -13.79 -6.38 -4.21
CA GLY A 112 -13.52 -5.14 -3.50
C GLY A 112 -12.04 -4.73 -3.49
N PHE A 113 -11.64 -3.98 -2.46
CA PHE A 113 -10.29 -3.43 -2.34
C PHE A 113 -9.38 -4.40 -1.58
N PRO A 114 -8.16 -4.73 -2.10
CA PRO A 114 -7.29 -5.73 -1.48
C PRO A 114 -6.84 -5.35 -0.07
N TRP A 115 -6.98 -6.26 0.88
CA TRP A 115 -6.61 -6.05 2.27
C TRP A 115 -5.13 -5.65 2.45
N TRP A 116 -4.23 -6.23 1.65
CA TRP A 116 -2.78 -5.97 1.72
C TRP A 116 -2.39 -4.57 1.24
N LEU A 117 -3.28 -3.81 0.60
CA LEU A 117 -3.08 -2.39 0.29
C LEU A 117 -3.38 -1.48 1.48
N SER A 118 -4.11 -1.92 2.49
CA SER A 118 -4.52 -1.08 3.62
C SER A 118 -3.36 -0.41 4.33
N ASP A 119 -2.23 -1.11 4.47
CA ASP A 119 -1.02 -0.59 5.13
C ASP A 119 -0.26 0.46 4.31
N VAL A 120 -0.43 0.46 2.99
CA VAL A 120 0.30 1.36 2.09
C VAL A 120 -0.52 2.54 1.61
N LEU A 121 -1.82 2.56 1.89
CA LEU A 121 -2.66 3.72 1.58
C LEU A 121 -2.35 4.90 2.51
N PRO A 122 -2.47 6.15 2.00
CA PRO A 122 -2.28 7.33 2.83
C PRO A 122 -3.21 7.33 4.05
N GLN A 123 -2.61 7.42 5.25
CA GLN A 123 -3.33 7.45 6.53
C GLN A 123 -2.54 8.22 7.59
N GLY A 124 -3.17 8.54 8.69
CA GLY A 124 -2.54 9.20 9.82
C GLY A 124 -1.94 10.57 9.49
N TYR A 125 -0.87 10.94 10.19
CA TYR A 125 -0.21 12.24 10.06
C TYR A 125 0.32 12.48 8.63
N MET A 126 1.08 11.54 8.08
CA MET A 126 1.70 11.70 6.76
C MET A 126 0.67 11.70 5.62
N GLY A 127 -0.38 10.88 5.73
CA GLY A 127 -1.48 10.89 4.77
C GLY A 127 -2.24 12.21 4.77
N ARG A 128 -2.49 12.83 5.95
CA ARG A 128 -3.11 14.17 6.02
C ARG A 128 -2.20 15.26 5.42
N ALA A 129 -0.89 15.19 5.65
CA ALA A 129 0.07 16.11 5.07
C ALA A 129 0.08 15.99 3.53
N LEU A 130 0.06 14.75 3.00
CA LEU A 130 -0.07 14.49 1.57
C LEU A 130 -1.36 15.10 0.99
N ALA A 131 -2.50 14.87 1.64
CA ALA A 131 -3.79 15.39 1.18
C ALA A 131 -3.81 16.93 1.15
N LYS A 132 -3.27 17.58 2.19
CA LYS A 132 -3.15 19.03 2.27
C LYS A 132 -2.26 19.59 1.15
N ARG A 133 -1.16 18.91 0.84
CA ARG A 133 -0.19 19.38 -0.16
C ARG A 133 -0.62 19.13 -1.60
N TYR A 134 -1.13 17.95 -1.89
CA TYR A 134 -1.39 17.49 -3.26
C TYR A 134 -2.87 17.32 -3.60
N GLY A 135 -3.77 17.45 -2.63
CA GLY A 135 -5.20 17.26 -2.87
C GLY A 135 -5.71 18.09 -4.04
N GLN A 136 -5.47 19.40 -4.05
CA GLN A 136 -5.90 20.28 -5.15
C GLN A 136 -5.28 19.88 -6.49
N THR A 137 -3.99 19.55 -6.53
CA THR A 137 -3.30 19.12 -7.76
C THR A 137 -3.89 17.83 -8.32
N LEU A 138 -4.36 16.94 -7.44
CA LEU A 138 -5.03 15.68 -7.81
C LEU A 138 -6.52 15.88 -8.18
N GLY A 139 -7.08 17.06 -7.94
CA GLY A 139 -8.51 17.31 -8.06
C GLY A 139 -9.32 16.69 -6.90
N PHE A 140 -8.72 16.52 -5.73
CA PHE A 140 -9.32 15.94 -4.53
C PHE A 140 -9.45 16.97 -3.41
N SER A 141 -10.18 16.61 -2.34
CA SER A 141 -10.24 17.41 -1.11
C SER A 141 -8.84 17.48 -0.45
N GLU A 142 -8.55 18.60 0.23
CA GLU A 142 -7.38 18.71 1.11
C GLU A 142 -7.53 17.92 2.42
N ARG A 143 -8.72 17.38 2.68
CA ARG A 143 -9.01 16.52 3.83
C ARG A 143 -8.97 15.06 3.42
N LEU A 144 -8.03 14.30 3.98
CA LEU A 144 -7.85 12.88 3.70
C LEU A 144 -9.09 12.03 4.00
N SER A 145 -9.90 12.45 5.01
CA SER A 145 -11.14 11.75 5.37
C SER A 145 -12.17 11.70 4.25
N ASP A 146 -12.08 12.62 3.30
CA ASP A 146 -13.02 12.72 2.18
C ASP A 146 -12.58 11.86 0.98
N TRP A 147 -11.39 11.24 1.06
CA TRP A 147 -10.84 10.44 -0.03
C TRP A 147 -11.36 9.01 -0.01
N SER A 148 -11.83 8.54 -1.16
CA SER A 148 -12.08 7.11 -1.39
C SER A 148 -10.76 6.33 -1.44
N ASP A 149 -10.84 5.00 -1.30
CA ASP A 149 -9.66 4.13 -1.41
C ASP A 149 -9.02 4.19 -2.82
N GLU A 150 -9.82 4.39 -3.86
CA GLU A 150 -9.30 4.63 -5.22
C GLU A 150 -8.54 5.94 -5.34
N GLN A 151 -9.01 7.02 -4.71
CA GLN A 151 -8.29 8.29 -4.66
C GLN A 151 -6.98 8.16 -3.88
N ARG A 152 -6.99 7.41 -2.77
CA ARG A 152 -5.79 7.09 -2.00
C ARG A 152 -4.81 6.26 -2.82
N LEU A 153 -5.29 5.22 -3.52
CA LEU A 153 -4.47 4.42 -4.43
C LEU A 153 -3.85 5.28 -5.52
N ARG A 154 -4.63 6.16 -6.16
CA ARG A 154 -4.12 7.09 -7.16
C ARG A 154 -3.02 8.00 -6.60
N ALA A 155 -3.14 8.47 -5.38
CA ALA A 155 -2.08 9.26 -4.75
C ALA A 155 -0.81 8.43 -4.54
N VAL A 156 -0.94 7.17 -4.12
CA VAL A 156 0.19 6.23 -3.99
C VAL A 156 0.88 5.97 -5.32
N THR A 157 0.13 5.83 -6.43
CA THR A 157 0.72 5.62 -7.77
C THR A 157 1.54 6.81 -8.27
N LEU A 158 1.46 7.96 -7.63
CA LEU A 158 2.19 9.17 -8.00
C LEU A 158 3.26 9.57 -6.96
N TYR A 159 2.99 9.36 -5.68
CA TYR A 159 3.84 9.84 -4.58
C TYR A 159 4.33 8.74 -3.63
N GLY A 160 4.05 7.48 -3.93
CA GLY A 160 4.34 6.34 -3.05
C GLY A 160 5.76 5.78 -3.20
N ILE A 161 6.79 6.61 -3.29
CA ILE A 161 8.18 6.14 -3.40
C ILE A 161 8.67 5.46 -2.11
N ASP A 162 8.25 5.93 -0.93
CA ASP A 162 8.60 5.35 0.36
C ASP A 162 7.35 4.91 1.13
N LEU A 163 6.94 3.67 0.89
CA LEU A 163 5.81 2.98 1.54
C LEU A 163 6.33 2.04 2.64
N PRO A 164 5.48 1.65 3.60
CA PRO A 164 5.76 0.52 4.47
C PRO A 164 6.00 -0.75 3.66
N GLY A 165 6.99 -1.54 4.07
CA GLY A 165 7.31 -2.78 3.38
C GLY A 165 8.04 -2.60 2.05
N ASN A 166 7.88 -3.55 1.16
CA ASN A 166 8.67 -3.66 -0.07
C ASN A 166 7.86 -3.50 -1.37
N LEU A 167 6.57 -3.21 -1.28
CA LEU A 167 5.75 -2.92 -2.46
C LEU A 167 6.06 -1.53 -3.01
N MET A 168 6.01 -1.41 -4.33
CA MET A 168 6.03 -0.16 -5.06
C MET A 168 4.92 -0.20 -6.09
N ILE A 169 4.10 0.85 -6.14
CA ILE A 169 2.82 0.86 -6.83
C ILE A 169 2.81 2.03 -7.82
N GLY A 170 2.69 1.71 -9.11
CA GLY A 170 2.69 2.70 -10.19
C GLY A 170 4.05 2.87 -10.87
N HIS A 171 4.03 3.45 -12.07
CA HIS A 171 5.23 3.74 -12.84
C HIS A 171 6.05 4.88 -12.25
N ALA A 172 5.41 5.98 -11.84
CA ALA A 172 6.12 7.17 -11.35
C ALA A 172 7.00 6.87 -10.13
N PRO A 173 6.54 6.22 -9.05
CA PRO A 173 7.41 5.84 -7.94
C PRO A 173 8.52 4.85 -8.35
N ALA A 174 8.25 3.97 -9.33
CA ALA A 174 9.25 3.03 -9.83
C ALA A 174 10.38 3.75 -10.61
N GLU A 175 10.02 4.69 -11.46
CA GLU A 175 10.97 5.54 -12.19
C GLU A 175 11.77 6.43 -11.25
N ASP A 176 11.11 7.06 -10.28
CA ASP A 176 11.76 7.87 -9.24
C ASP A 176 12.76 7.03 -8.43
N PHE A 177 12.38 5.81 -8.06
CA PHE A 177 13.26 4.90 -7.32
C PHE A 177 14.52 4.52 -8.11
N ILE A 178 14.40 4.27 -9.42
CA ILE A 178 15.53 3.90 -10.30
C ILE A 178 16.45 5.10 -10.54
N ASN A 179 15.86 6.29 -10.70
CA ASN A 179 16.59 7.49 -11.13
C ASN A 179 17.11 8.34 -9.95
N SER A 180 16.58 8.13 -8.74
CA SER A 180 17.03 8.87 -7.56
C SER A 180 18.34 8.30 -7.03
N PRO A 181 19.26 9.15 -6.56
CA PRO A 181 20.43 8.68 -5.83
C PRO A 181 20.02 8.02 -4.52
N ALA A 182 20.87 7.13 -4.02
CA ALA A 182 20.67 6.58 -2.69
C ALA A 182 20.56 7.71 -1.64
N PRO A 183 19.73 7.53 -0.59
CA PRO A 183 19.60 8.53 0.46
C PRO A 183 20.96 8.88 1.06
N GLN A 184 21.26 10.19 1.15
CA GLN A 184 22.49 10.64 1.79
C GLN A 184 22.37 10.47 3.31
N PRO A 185 23.23 9.65 3.94
CA PRO A 185 23.14 9.42 5.37
C PRO A 185 23.60 10.66 6.15
N LEU A 186 22.81 11.03 7.17
CA LEU A 186 23.20 12.07 8.12
C LEU A 186 24.19 11.52 9.16
N PRO A 187 25.31 12.19 9.43
CA PRO A 187 26.19 11.80 10.53
C PRO A 187 25.42 11.78 11.85
N GLN A 188 25.60 10.73 12.64
CA GLN A 188 24.81 10.49 13.86
C GLN A 188 24.93 11.65 14.86
N GLU A 189 26.10 12.26 14.99
CA GLU A 189 26.38 13.38 15.87
C GLU A 189 25.63 14.67 15.48
N SER A 190 25.29 14.83 14.22
CA SER A 190 24.59 16.01 13.71
C SER A 190 23.08 15.84 13.58
N CYS A 191 22.54 14.65 13.87
CA CYS A 191 21.13 14.35 13.70
C CYS A 191 20.19 15.34 14.41
N ALA A 192 20.48 15.72 15.66
CA ALA A 192 19.61 16.61 16.41
C ALA A 192 19.40 17.98 15.73
N GLN A 193 20.44 18.53 15.10
CA GLN A 193 20.36 19.79 14.37
C GLN A 193 19.58 19.66 13.07
N HIS A 194 19.84 18.58 12.29
CA HIS A 194 19.13 18.32 11.04
C HIS A 194 17.66 18.01 11.28
N TYR A 195 17.32 17.28 12.34
CA TYR A 195 15.95 16.92 12.67
C TYR A 195 15.07 18.13 12.98
N VAL A 196 15.59 19.20 13.56
CA VAL A 196 14.84 20.47 13.74
C VAL A 196 14.37 21.02 12.38
N GLN A 197 15.26 21.04 11.38
CA GLN A 197 14.91 21.52 10.04
C GLN A 197 13.94 20.57 9.32
N MET A 198 14.17 19.25 9.44
CA MET A 198 13.28 18.24 8.85
C MET A 198 11.90 18.26 9.49
N ALA A 199 11.78 18.42 10.80
CA ALA A 199 10.51 18.57 11.50
C ALA A 199 9.75 19.80 11.01
N ALA A 200 10.41 20.96 10.91
CA ALA A 200 9.80 22.18 10.38
C ALA A 200 9.34 22.01 8.92
N SER A 201 10.07 21.24 8.11
CA SER A 201 9.66 20.89 6.73
C SER A 201 8.43 19.98 6.71
N ALA A 202 8.43 18.94 7.55
CA ALA A 202 7.30 18.01 7.68
C ALA A 202 6.02 18.72 8.17
N GLU A 203 6.12 19.69 9.07
CA GLU A 203 4.99 20.51 9.51
C GLU A 203 4.39 21.37 8.40
N ARG A 204 5.22 21.82 7.43
CA ARG A 204 4.77 22.52 6.22
C ARG A 204 4.16 21.59 5.18
N GLY A 205 4.15 20.27 5.43
CA GLY A 205 3.59 19.25 4.55
C GLY A 205 4.59 18.63 3.57
N ASP A 206 5.90 18.81 3.78
CA ASP A 206 6.92 18.08 3.02
C ASP A 206 6.94 16.63 3.48
N VAL A 207 6.31 15.75 2.71
CA VAL A 207 6.17 14.33 3.03
C VAL A 207 7.08 13.54 2.10
N SER A 208 8.07 12.87 2.67
CA SER A 208 9.00 11.99 1.93
C SER A 208 8.58 10.52 1.94
N ALA A 209 7.63 10.15 2.81
CA ALA A 209 7.17 8.78 3.00
C ALA A 209 5.67 8.76 3.33
N LEU A 210 5.02 7.60 3.13
CA LEU A 210 3.61 7.39 3.49
C LEU A 210 3.51 6.30 4.57
N LEU A 211 3.85 6.67 5.79
CA LEU A 211 3.80 5.80 6.96
C LEU A 211 2.55 6.10 7.80
N GLY A 212 1.92 5.06 8.33
CA GLY A 212 0.77 5.18 9.21
C GLY A 212 1.08 5.81 10.57
N GLY A 213 0.04 6.06 11.36
CA GLY A 213 0.09 6.58 12.72
C GLY A 213 -0.04 8.08 12.84
N GLU A 214 -0.55 8.52 14.00
CA GLU A 214 -1.05 9.88 14.25
C GLU A 214 0.03 10.88 14.71
N VAL A 215 1.14 10.39 15.27
CA VAL A 215 2.24 11.24 15.78
C VAL A 215 2.98 11.89 14.62
N PRO A 216 3.33 13.20 14.70
CA PRO A 216 4.18 13.86 13.73
C PRO A 216 5.50 13.12 13.54
N LYS A 217 5.88 12.89 12.27
CA LYS A 217 7.07 12.10 11.93
C LYS A 217 7.60 12.43 10.54
N PHE A 218 8.85 12.05 10.32
CA PHE A 218 9.51 12.01 9.01
C PHE A 218 10.43 10.79 8.94
N THR A 219 11.01 10.50 7.78
CA THR A 219 12.02 9.44 7.60
C THR A 219 13.38 10.08 7.37
N ALA A 220 14.44 9.39 7.82
CA ALA A 220 15.83 9.79 7.58
C ALA A 220 16.70 8.54 7.36
N CYS A 221 17.89 8.76 6.78
CA CYS A 221 18.98 7.81 6.76
C CYS A 221 20.10 8.33 7.67
N VAL A 222 20.60 7.51 8.56
CA VAL A 222 21.60 7.89 9.57
C VAL A 222 22.85 7.04 9.41
N GLN A 223 24.02 7.69 9.35
CA GLN A 223 25.32 7.05 9.42
C GLN A 223 25.77 6.96 10.87
N PRO A 224 25.79 5.77 11.50
CA PRO A 224 26.38 5.61 12.82
C PRO A 224 27.90 5.78 12.77
N GLU A 225 28.53 6.00 13.90
CA GLU A 225 30.01 6.08 14.00
C GLU A 225 30.69 4.79 13.51
N VAL A 226 30.04 3.65 13.77
CA VAL A 226 30.50 2.32 13.35
C VAL A 226 29.32 1.55 12.74
N GLY A 227 29.53 0.97 11.56
CA GLY A 227 28.53 0.16 10.89
C GLY A 227 27.97 0.79 9.61
N THR A 228 26.90 0.19 9.09
CA THR A 228 26.23 0.62 7.86
C THR A 228 25.15 1.66 8.15
N PRO A 229 24.79 2.50 7.16
CA PRO A 229 23.68 3.43 7.28
C PRO A 229 22.38 2.72 7.69
N ARG A 230 21.58 3.39 8.52
CA ARG A 230 20.30 2.92 9.04
C ARG A 230 19.18 3.84 8.58
N HIS A 231 18.09 3.25 8.08
CA HIS A 231 16.86 3.98 7.83
C HIS A 231 16.06 4.08 9.12
N VAL A 232 15.56 5.25 9.43
CA VAL A 232 14.84 5.53 10.66
C VAL A 232 13.53 6.27 10.41
N ILE A 233 12.56 6.04 11.27
CA ILE A 233 11.40 6.90 11.46
C ILE A 233 11.70 7.80 12.64
N VAL A 234 11.60 9.10 12.44
CA VAL A 234 11.80 10.09 13.50
C VAL A 234 10.47 10.72 13.87
N LYS A 235 9.96 10.37 15.05
CA LYS A 235 8.80 11.02 15.65
C LYS A 235 9.26 12.26 16.39
N PHE A 236 8.48 13.34 16.35
CA PHE A 236 8.90 14.60 16.96
C PHE A 236 7.77 15.35 17.65
N THR A 237 8.15 16.22 18.58
CA THR A 237 7.24 17.16 19.24
C THR A 237 7.41 18.56 18.66
N ILE A 238 6.39 19.41 18.84
CA ILE A 238 6.51 20.84 18.49
C ILE A 238 7.52 21.54 19.42
N PRO A 239 8.21 22.59 18.94
CA PRO A 239 9.24 23.30 19.71
C PRO A 239 8.63 24.32 20.71
N GLU A 240 7.63 23.91 21.47
CA GLU A 240 6.93 24.75 22.45
C GLU A 240 7.12 24.20 23.87
N ASP A 241 7.20 25.09 24.87
CA ASP A 241 7.17 24.69 26.26
C ASP A 241 5.75 24.88 26.85
N SER A 242 4.85 24.00 26.42
CA SER A 242 3.47 23.94 26.88
C SER A 242 3.18 22.62 27.60
N PRO A 243 2.13 22.56 28.46
CA PRO A 243 1.72 21.29 29.08
C PRO A 243 1.39 20.19 28.06
N ALA A 244 0.85 20.56 26.89
CA ALA A 244 0.57 19.63 25.82
C ALA A 244 1.87 19.09 25.21
N SER A 245 2.83 19.94 24.87
CA SER A 245 4.12 19.53 24.33
C SER A 245 4.91 18.68 25.35
N LYS A 246 4.87 19.01 26.64
CA LYS A 246 5.48 18.18 27.69
C LYS A 246 4.89 16.76 27.68
N ARG A 247 3.57 16.62 27.61
CA ARG A 247 2.91 15.31 27.54
C ARG A 247 3.37 14.51 26.30
N TRP A 248 3.53 15.16 25.16
CA TRP A 248 4.03 14.49 23.97
C TRP A 248 5.50 14.06 24.12
N ARG A 249 6.34 14.88 24.74
CA ARG A 249 7.73 14.50 25.09
C ARG A 249 7.75 13.26 26.00
N ASP A 250 6.87 13.23 27.01
CA ASP A 250 6.76 12.09 27.93
C ASP A 250 6.27 10.81 27.19
N LEU A 251 5.33 10.94 26.24
CA LEU A 251 4.86 9.80 25.44
C LEU A 251 5.97 9.22 24.55
N LEU A 252 6.80 10.07 23.92
CA LEU A 252 7.94 9.58 23.14
C LEU A 252 8.98 8.88 24.03
N ALA A 253 9.20 9.39 25.25
CA ALA A 253 10.07 8.73 26.22
C ALA A 253 9.49 7.38 26.68
N ALA A 254 8.19 7.32 26.93
CA ALA A 254 7.52 6.06 27.30
C ALA A 254 7.60 5.01 26.18
N GLU A 255 7.46 5.40 24.93
CA GLU A 255 7.62 4.51 23.79
C GLU A 255 9.07 3.96 23.72
N HIS A 256 10.06 4.82 23.86
CA HIS A 256 11.47 4.41 23.92
C HIS A 256 11.74 3.40 25.04
N LEU A 257 11.29 3.70 26.25
CA LEU A 257 11.44 2.80 27.41
C LEU A 257 10.73 1.46 27.20
N ALA A 258 9.53 1.47 26.59
CA ALA A 258 8.80 0.24 26.29
C ALA A 258 9.59 -0.66 25.30
N LEU A 259 10.19 -0.07 24.26
CA LEU A 259 11.03 -0.82 23.32
C LEU A 259 12.27 -1.40 24.01
N GLN A 260 12.92 -0.62 24.88
CA GLN A 260 14.06 -1.11 25.69
C GLN A 260 13.67 -2.28 26.61
N VAL A 261 12.57 -2.15 27.35
CA VAL A 261 12.09 -3.23 28.24
C VAL A 261 11.76 -4.50 27.49
N LEU A 262 11.17 -4.39 26.29
CA LEU A 262 10.92 -5.56 25.44
C LEU A 262 12.23 -6.21 24.99
N ALA A 263 13.20 -5.42 24.53
CA ALA A 263 14.50 -5.92 24.11
C ALA A 263 15.27 -6.60 25.28
N ASP A 264 15.27 -5.97 26.46
CA ASP A 264 15.89 -6.53 27.69
C ASP A 264 15.20 -7.83 28.14
N GLY A 265 13.90 -7.95 27.85
CA GLY A 265 13.12 -9.17 28.06
C GLY A 265 13.32 -10.27 26.99
N GLY A 266 14.21 -10.03 26.01
CA GLY A 266 14.50 -11.00 24.93
C GLY A 266 13.46 -11.00 23.80
N VAL A 267 12.60 -9.99 23.74
CA VAL A 267 11.66 -9.78 22.62
C VAL A 267 12.37 -8.97 21.53
N ASP A 268 12.28 -9.44 20.30
CA ASP A 268 12.82 -8.71 19.14
C ASP A 268 12.03 -7.41 18.95
N ALA A 269 12.62 -6.29 19.34
CA ALA A 269 12.03 -4.96 19.34
C ALA A 269 12.87 -3.98 18.51
N ALA A 270 12.21 -2.98 17.90
CA ALA A 270 12.91 -1.99 17.11
C ALA A 270 13.89 -1.17 17.98
N THR A 271 15.10 -0.99 17.48
CA THR A 271 16.10 -0.13 18.11
C THR A 271 15.64 1.33 18.07
N SER A 272 15.73 2.01 19.19
CA SER A 272 15.29 3.40 19.31
C SER A 272 16.27 4.28 20.10
N ARG A 273 16.20 5.60 19.85
CA ARG A 273 17.04 6.59 20.51
C ARG A 273 16.25 7.89 20.71
N ILE A 274 16.41 8.51 21.89
CA ILE A 274 15.90 9.85 22.18
C ILE A 274 16.98 10.89 21.89
N LEU A 275 16.57 11.98 21.23
CA LEU A 275 17.38 13.19 21.07
C LEU A 275 16.54 14.40 21.45
N ASP A 276 17.16 15.34 22.17
CA ASP A 276 16.53 16.60 22.53
C ASP A 276 17.28 17.77 21.87
N SER A 277 16.55 18.74 21.36
CA SER A 277 17.08 20.00 20.84
C SER A 277 16.20 21.15 21.34
N GLY A 278 16.66 21.88 22.34
CA GLY A 278 15.86 22.89 23.04
C GLY A 278 14.63 22.27 23.70
N ALA A 279 13.44 22.79 23.39
CA ALA A 279 12.16 22.27 23.88
C ALA A 279 11.61 21.11 23.03
N GLN A 280 12.26 20.76 21.92
CA GLN A 280 11.80 19.75 21.00
C GLN A 280 12.46 18.40 21.30
N ARG A 281 11.67 17.34 21.32
CA ARG A 281 12.13 15.95 21.48
C ARG A 281 11.88 15.16 20.20
N PHE A 282 12.85 14.32 19.87
CA PHE A 282 12.82 13.38 18.78
C PHE A 282 12.96 11.96 19.32
N LEU A 283 12.13 11.05 18.81
CA LEU A 283 12.30 9.61 18.97
C LEU A 283 12.67 9.02 17.62
N GLU A 284 13.91 8.62 17.49
CA GLU A 284 14.43 7.86 16.36
C GLU A 284 14.14 6.37 16.57
N VAL A 285 13.50 5.73 15.61
CA VAL A 285 13.18 4.30 15.61
C VAL A 285 13.70 3.69 14.31
N GLU A 286 14.53 2.67 14.43
CA GLU A 286 15.08 1.96 13.27
C GLU A 286 13.99 1.22 12.49
N ARG A 287 14.05 1.32 11.17
CA ARG A 287 13.11 0.66 10.25
C ARG A 287 13.56 -0.77 9.98
N PHE A 288 12.83 -1.75 10.48
CA PHE A 288 13.07 -3.16 10.22
C PHE A 288 12.69 -3.59 8.78
N ASP A 289 11.93 -2.77 8.08
CA ASP A 289 11.51 -3.00 6.70
C ASP A 289 12.52 -2.44 5.66
N ARG A 290 13.67 -1.96 6.11
CA ARG A 290 14.75 -1.44 5.27
C ARG A 290 16.03 -2.23 5.51
N THR A 291 16.83 -2.45 4.44
CA THR A 291 18.08 -3.19 4.49
C THR A 291 19.12 -2.51 3.60
N GLY A 292 20.29 -2.22 4.14
CA GLY A 292 21.34 -1.49 3.42
C GLY A 292 20.85 -0.15 2.91
N GLU A 293 21.31 0.28 1.74
CA GLU A 293 20.98 1.60 1.18
C GLU A 293 19.57 1.67 0.59
N LEU A 294 19.17 0.65 -0.17
CA LEU A 294 17.92 0.65 -0.94
C LEU A 294 17.05 -0.60 -0.74
N GLY A 295 17.57 -1.61 -0.02
CA GLY A 295 16.88 -2.88 0.18
C GLY A 295 15.64 -2.75 1.04
N ARG A 296 14.64 -3.61 0.77
CA ARG A 296 13.35 -3.59 1.48
C ARG A 296 12.88 -4.99 1.83
N ARG A 297 12.13 -5.11 2.94
CA ARG A 297 11.45 -6.32 3.40
C ARG A 297 9.96 -6.14 3.40
N ALA A 298 9.22 -7.21 3.13
CA ALA A 298 7.76 -7.20 3.20
C ALA A 298 7.27 -6.99 4.64
N VAL A 299 6.20 -6.23 4.79
CA VAL A 299 5.54 -5.96 6.07
C VAL A 299 4.04 -5.96 5.87
N HIS A 300 3.32 -6.59 6.81
CA HIS A 300 1.88 -6.47 6.97
C HIS A 300 1.56 -6.22 8.43
N SER A 301 0.67 -5.28 8.70
CA SER A 301 0.22 -5.02 10.06
C SER A 301 -0.73 -6.11 10.55
N PHE A 302 -0.79 -6.33 11.86
CA PHE A 302 -1.83 -7.18 12.45
C PHE A 302 -3.24 -6.63 12.22
N ALA A 303 -3.39 -5.32 12.02
CA ALA A 303 -4.69 -4.73 11.68
C ALA A 303 -5.17 -5.21 10.30
N ALA A 304 -4.28 -5.22 9.29
CA ALA A 304 -4.59 -5.71 7.95
C ALA A 304 -4.91 -7.22 7.97
N LEU A 305 -4.12 -8.00 8.69
CA LEU A 305 -4.33 -9.45 8.85
C LEU A 305 -5.61 -9.77 9.65
N ASP A 306 -5.91 -8.99 10.68
CA ASP A 306 -7.15 -9.14 11.45
C ASP A 306 -8.36 -8.89 10.57
N HIS A 307 -8.34 -7.80 9.80
CA HIS A 307 -9.44 -7.44 8.91
C HIS A 307 -9.78 -8.55 7.90
N GLU A 308 -8.77 -9.20 7.35
CA GLU A 308 -8.96 -10.24 6.32
C GLU A 308 -9.25 -11.62 6.90
N TYR A 309 -8.49 -12.04 7.93
CA TYR A 309 -8.46 -13.46 8.33
C TYR A 309 -9.13 -13.73 9.67
N VAL A 310 -9.31 -12.74 10.55
CA VAL A 310 -9.78 -12.96 11.92
C VAL A 310 -11.08 -12.20 12.22
N GLY A 311 -11.13 -10.92 11.87
CA GLY A 311 -12.31 -10.05 12.05
C GLY A 311 -12.65 -9.79 13.53
N SER A 312 -11.66 -9.87 14.43
CA SER A 312 -11.91 -9.76 15.87
C SER A 312 -11.94 -8.33 16.37
N GLY A 313 -11.25 -7.40 15.69
CA GLY A 313 -10.98 -6.05 16.19
C GLY A 313 -10.27 -6.04 17.54
N GLY A 314 -9.67 -7.17 17.91
CA GLY A 314 -9.23 -7.48 19.26
C GLY A 314 -7.78 -7.09 19.55
N SER A 315 -7.29 -7.58 20.68
CA SER A 315 -5.89 -7.40 21.09
C SER A 315 -4.94 -8.28 20.28
N TRP A 316 -3.69 -7.86 20.15
CA TRP A 316 -2.64 -8.61 19.45
C TRP A 316 -2.55 -10.09 19.83
N PRO A 317 -2.64 -10.50 21.13
CA PRO A 317 -2.62 -11.92 21.49
C PRO A 317 -3.78 -12.74 20.92
N VAL A 318 -4.97 -12.13 20.76
CA VAL A 318 -6.13 -12.79 20.17
C VAL A 318 -5.90 -12.99 18.67
N ILE A 319 -5.48 -11.93 17.97
CA ILE A 319 -5.17 -11.95 16.54
C ILE A 319 -4.05 -12.98 16.27
N ALA A 320 -2.92 -12.89 16.99
CA ALA A 320 -1.79 -13.79 16.82
C ALA A 320 -2.18 -15.27 16.98
N LYS A 321 -2.94 -15.60 18.04
CA LYS A 321 -3.42 -16.99 18.26
C LYS A 321 -4.31 -17.47 17.12
N ALA A 322 -5.14 -16.62 16.55
CA ALA A 322 -5.98 -16.98 15.42
C ALA A 322 -5.16 -17.20 14.15
N LEU A 323 -4.19 -16.34 13.86
CA LEU A 323 -3.29 -16.46 12.72
C LEU A 323 -2.39 -17.70 12.80
N VAL A 324 -1.87 -18.04 13.99
CA VAL A 324 -1.11 -19.30 14.24
C VAL A 324 -2.00 -20.52 13.96
N ARG A 325 -3.26 -20.54 14.45
CA ARG A 325 -4.20 -21.64 14.19
C ARG A 325 -4.52 -21.79 12.71
N ALA A 326 -4.54 -20.69 11.97
CA ALA A 326 -4.74 -20.68 10.52
C ALA A 326 -3.47 -21.02 9.72
N GLY A 327 -2.30 -21.20 10.40
CA GLY A 327 -1.02 -21.48 9.74
C GLY A 327 -0.44 -20.29 8.94
N LEU A 328 -0.88 -19.09 9.24
CA LEU A 328 -0.46 -17.86 8.55
C LEU A 328 0.80 -17.24 9.17
N ILE A 329 1.04 -17.50 10.43
CA ILE A 329 2.28 -17.14 11.16
C ILE A 329 2.73 -18.31 12.04
N SER A 330 4.00 -18.32 12.44
CA SER A 330 4.62 -19.32 13.32
C SER A 330 4.65 -18.87 14.79
#